data_a6f186f669cdee2c07b81aba4e4f906a
#
_entry.id   a6f186f669cdee2c07b81aba4e4f906a
#
_cell.length_a   1.000
_cell.length_b   1.000
_cell.length_c   1.000
_cell.angle_alpha   90.00
_cell.angle_beta   90.00
_cell.angle_gamma   90.00
#
_symmetry.space_group_name_H-M   'P 1'
#
loop_
_entity.id
_entity.type
_entity.pdbx_description
1 polymer ?
#
loop_
_entity_poly.entity_id
_entity_poly.type
_entity_poly.pdbx_seq_one_letter_code
_entity_poly.pdbx_strand_id
1 'polypeptide(L)' 'MIRVNDEPADYRAGMTVAEVLRKCGYATAMVAVWIDDEIVPRGAHDTAIVRDGADIKIVLMVAGG' A
#
# COMPACT_ATOMS: atom_id res chain seq x y z
N MET A 1 -5.26 3.00 -13.25
CA MET A 1 -4.95 1.69 -12.66
C MET A 1 -3.62 1.74 -11.94
N ILE A 2 -3.52 1.07 -10.83
CA ILE A 2 -2.28 0.96 -10.07
C ILE A 2 -1.77 -0.47 -10.13
N ARG A 3 -0.53 -0.68 -9.66
CA ARG A 3 0.04 -2.01 -9.54
C ARG A 3 0.33 -2.27 -8.07
N VAL A 4 -0.05 -3.45 -7.60
CA VAL A 4 0.23 -3.88 -6.23
C VAL A 4 0.97 -5.19 -6.31
N ASN A 5 2.24 -5.20 -5.88
CA ASN A 5 3.11 -6.37 -5.96
C ASN A 5 3.13 -6.94 -7.39
N ASP A 6 3.30 -6.04 -8.37
CA ASP A 6 3.37 -6.36 -9.79
C ASP A 6 2.08 -6.82 -10.43
N GLU A 7 0.96 -6.75 -9.72
CA GLU A 7 -0.35 -7.10 -10.28
C GLU A 7 -1.23 -5.86 -10.41
N PRO A 8 -1.98 -5.76 -11.51
CA PRO A 8 -2.86 -4.60 -11.69
C PRO A 8 -3.98 -4.58 -10.66
N ALA A 9 -4.34 -3.40 -10.22
CA ALA A 9 -5.43 -3.21 -9.28
C ALA A 9 -6.19 -1.95 -9.62
N ASP A 10 -7.45 -1.88 -9.20
CA ASP A 10 -8.30 -0.75 -9.50
C ASP A 10 -7.83 0.50 -8.77
N TYR A 11 -7.89 1.61 -9.48
CA TYR A 11 -7.59 2.92 -8.93
C TYR A 11 -8.88 3.71 -8.74
N ARG A 12 -8.94 4.45 -7.65
CA ARG A 12 -10.03 5.38 -7.40
C ARG A 12 -9.43 6.67 -6.86
N ALA A 13 -9.86 7.79 -7.42
CA ALA A 13 -9.34 9.10 -6.99
C ALA A 13 -9.57 9.29 -5.50
N GLY A 14 -8.53 9.72 -4.81
CA GLY A 14 -8.59 9.95 -3.37
C GLY A 14 -8.34 8.73 -2.51
N MET A 15 -8.07 7.57 -3.12
CA MET A 15 -7.81 6.38 -2.32
C MET A 15 -6.50 6.50 -1.55
N THR A 16 -6.49 5.95 -0.34
CA THR A 16 -5.31 5.96 0.52
C THR A 16 -4.62 4.62 0.52
N VAL A 17 -3.38 4.60 1.04
CA VAL A 17 -2.65 3.36 1.23
C VAL A 17 -3.44 2.40 2.10
N ALA A 18 -4.07 2.90 3.16
CA ALA A 18 -4.88 2.06 4.04
C ALA A 18 -6.00 1.36 3.28
N GLU A 19 -6.64 2.05 2.33
CA GLU A 19 -7.68 1.43 1.52
C GLU A 19 -7.13 0.31 0.64
N VAL A 20 -5.95 0.52 0.06
CA VAL A 20 -5.31 -0.52 -0.76
C VAL A 20 -5.03 -1.74 0.11
N LEU A 21 -4.48 -1.54 1.30
CA LEU A 21 -4.17 -2.64 2.22
C LEU A 21 -5.44 -3.40 2.59
N ARG A 22 -6.52 -2.68 2.88
CA ARG A 22 -7.78 -3.31 3.25
C ARG A 22 -8.32 -4.17 2.12
N LYS A 23 -8.26 -3.67 0.90
CA LYS A 23 -8.74 -4.42 -0.26
C LYS A 23 -7.91 -5.67 -0.52
N CYS A 24 -6.62 -5.61 -0.22
CA CYS A 24 -5.72 -6.75 -0.40
C CYS A 24 -5.73 -7.71 0.78
N GLY A 25 -6.43 -7.35 1.86
CA GLY A 25 -6.51 -8.23 3.02
C GLY A 25 -5.36 -8.11 3.99
N TYR A 26 -4.60 -7.01 3.94
CA TYR A 26 -3.47 -6.79 4.85
C TYR A 26 -3.85 -5.86 5.98
N ALA A 27 -3.30 -6.14 7.17
CA ALA A 27 -3.40 -5.23 8.31
C ALA A 27 -2.23 -4.27 8.27
N THR A 28 -2.48 -2.97 8.47
CA THR A 28 -1.45 -1.93 8.46
C THR A 28 -0.29 -2.27 9.39
N ALA A 29 -0.59 -2.82 10.56
CA ALA A 29 0.45 -3.11 11.56
C ALA A 29 1.38 -4.25 11.14
N MET A 30 1.02 -5.01 10.12
CA MET A 30 1.74 -6.21 9.75
C MET A 30 2.58 -6.07 8.49
N VAL A 31 2.56 -4.90 7.86
CA VAL A 31 3.20 -4.74 6.56
C VAL A 31 4.03 -3.48 6.48
N ALA A 32 5.02 -3.51 5.60
CA ALA A 32 5.71 -2.31 5.14
C ALA A 32 5.25 -2.02 3.71
N VAL A 33 5.09 -0.76 3.37
CA VAL A 33 4.57 -0.34 2.09
C VAL A 33 5.51 0.65 1.43
N TRP A 34 5.78 0.45 0.15
CA TRP A 34 6.52 1.40 -0.68
C TRP A 34 5.64 1.83 -1.83
N ILE A 35 5.69 3.11 -2.18
CA ILE A 35 5.07 3.63 -3.39
C ILE A 35 6.18 4.21 -4.24
N ASP A 36 6.32 3.70 -5.47
CA ASP A 36 7.35 4.13 -6.42
C ASP A 36 8.74 4.15 -5.75
N ASP A 37 9.04 3.08 -5.02
CA ASP A 37 10.32 2.85 -4.33
C ASP A 37 10.56 3.73 -3.11
N GLU A 38 9.56 4.49 -2.68
CA GLU A 38 9.66 5.26 -1.46
C GLU A 38 8.81 4.64 -0.36
N ILE A 39 9.40 4.46 0.81
CA ILE A 39 8.67 3.86 1.92
C ILE A 39 7.61 4.82 2.44
N VAL A 40 6.44 4.27 2.75
CA VAL A 40 5.35 5.03 3.36
C VAL A 40 5.36 4.71 4.85
N PRO A 41 5.63 5.68 5.72
CA PRO A 41 5.62 5.42 7.16
C PRO A 41 4.28 4.87 7.61
N ARG A 42 4.31 3.98 8.59
CA ARG A 42 3.08 3.34 9.06
C ARG A 42 2.04 4.35 9.49
N GLY A 43 2.46 5.42 10.15
CA GLY A 43 1.54 6.47 10.60
C GLY A 43 0.93 7.27 9.47
N ALA A 44 1.43 7.13 8.24
CA ALA A 44 0.90 7.84 7.09
C ALA A 44 -0.01 6.98 6.20
N HIS A 45 -0.21 5.71 6.55
CA HIS A 45 -1.02 4.83 5.71
C HIS A 45 -2.45 5.37 5.51
N ASP A 46 -3.01 5.99 6.54
CA ASP A 46 -4.37 6.53 6.47
C ASP A 46 -4.46 7.83 5.69
N THR A 47 -3.36 8.53 5.51
CA THR A 47 -3.36 9.86 4.89
C THR A 47 -2.64 9.90 3.55
N ALA A 48 -1.76 8.96 3.27
CA ALA A 48 -1.02 8.93 2.02
C ALA A 48 -1.97 8.61 0.87
N ILE A 49 -2.08 9.54 -0.07
CA ILE A 49 -2.96 9.38 -1.23
C ILE A 49 -2.20 8.65 -2.33
N VAL A 50 -2.86 7.66 -2.92
CA VAL A 50 -2.30 6.89 -4.01
C VAL A 50 -2.64 7.58 -5.33
N ARG A 51 -1.65 7.73 -6.22
CA ARG A 51 -1.86 8.31 -7.54
C ARG A 51 -2.20 7.24 -8.55
N ASP A 52 -2.89 7.63 -9.61
CA ASP A 52 -3.08 6.75 -10.76
C ASP A 52 -1.71 6.39 -11.35
N GLY A 53 -1.52 5.13 -11.64
CA GLY A 53 -0.25 4.65 -12.18
C GLY A 53 0.80 4.30 -11.13
N ALA A 54 0.48 4.43 -9.85
CA ALA A 54 1.44 4.13 -8.79
C ALA A 54 1.82 2.66 -8.77
N ASP A 55 3.08 2.40 -8.43
CA ASP A 55 3.59 1.05 -8.24
C ASP A 55 3.76 0.83 -6.73
N ILE A 56 2.92 -0.02 -6.16
CA ILE A 56 2.89 -0.25 -4.73
C ILE A 56 3.49 -1.60 -4.41
N LYS A 57 4.40 -1.62 -3.46
CA LYS A 57 4.96 -2.87 -2.95
C LYS A 57 4.58 -3.04 -1.49
N ILE A 58 4.07 -4.20 -1.17
CA ILE A 58 3.64 -4.54 0.18
C ILE A 58 4.44 -5.75 0.63
N VAL A 59 5.15 -5.60 1.73
CA VAL A 59 5.96 -6.69 2.30
C VAL A 59 5.41 -7.04 3.67
N LEU A 60 5.05 -8.29 3.84
CA LEU A 60 4.56 -8.75 5.14
C LEU A 60 5.73 -8.81 6.12
N MET A 61 5.59 -8.09 7.21
CA MET A 61 6.61 -8.05 8.26
C MET A 61 6.24 -9.09 9.30
N VAL A 62 6.85 -10.24 9.20
CA VAL A 62 6.65 -11.24 10.23
C VAL A 62 7.49 -10.82 11.43
N ALA A 63 6.84 -10.52 12.53
CA ALA A 63 7.55 -10.23 13.74
C ALA A 63 8.34 -11.48 14.10
N GLY A 64 9.62 -11.38 13.93
CA GLY A 64 10.51 -12.51 14.10
C GLY A 64 10.70 -12.87 15.56
N GLY A 65 9.79 -13.42 16.06
CA GLY A 65 9.98 -13.82 17.40
C GLY A 65 9.04 -13.58 18.28
#